data_8063a33d7ed22470a0e0b85d8f157f0f
#
_entry.id   8063a33d7ed22470a0e0b85d8f157f0f
#
_cell.length_a   1.000
_cell.length_b   1.000
_cell.length_c   1.000
_cell.angle_alpha   90.00
_cell.angle_beta   90.00
_cell.angle_gamma   90.00
#
_symmetry.space_group_name_H-M   'P 1'
#
loop_
_entity.id
_entity.type
_entity.pdbx_description
1 polymer ?
#
loop_
_entity_poly.entity_id
_entity_poly.type
_entity_poly.pdbx_seq_one_letter_code
_entity_poly.pdbx_strand_id
1 'polypeptide(L)'
;MILKNISVLYGNNLKFIESTNVKITNQYFEKISTKIKSKDKSIDCEDLLLLPGLINAHTHIGDSIGKDISLNSSVDSRIHPVSGMKQKILKETPKKELIRFMRKSMTSMIKKGITTFIDFREGGLEGVYLLKKALVGLPIRSIILGRIEYYQTRNEIIRNVCMPKSRQMELTTLLENCDGIGISGANENSNSNLRLYSKRKKLRAIHSAETIQSYTTSKKITKISEPKRALLSDPTFLVHMTFASKKDLIAASKTRGIVICPRANAALAEGIPDIDLMLKAKCNITIGTDNVMLNSPDLFREMDYLWKVTMGMSQARFDPKEILKMATVNAGKMLNQKIGCIKENYLADCTFIDKNSLDLEPMNNVHASIVHRASEKSIKAVMIGGEIVSGKL
;
A
#
# COMPACT_ATOMS: atom_id res chain seq x y z
N MET A 1 10.28 5.74 27.30
CA MET A 1 9.01 6.48 27.44
C MET A 1 7.89 5.50 27.79
N ILE A 2 6.96 5.92 28.65
CA ILE A 2 5.77 5.13 29.03
C ILE A 2 4.51 5.92 28.69
N LEU A 3 3.62 5.34 27.91
CA LEU A 3 2.25 5.83 27.70
C LEU A 3 1.37 5.17 28.77
N LYS A 4 0.71 5.94 29.61
CA LYS A 4 -0.14 5.43 30.70
C LYS A 4 -1.62 5.55 30.35
N ASN A 5 -2.43 4.63 30.85
CA ASN A 5 -3.90 4.63 30.78
C ASN A 5 -4.45 4.63 29.34
N ILE A 6 -3.64 4.23 28.35
CA ILE A 6 -4.01 4.33 26.94
C ILE A 6 -4.88 3.16 26.50
N SER A 7 -5.91 3.45 25.68
CA SER A 7 -6.63 2.41 24.94
C SER A 7 -5.78 1.92 23.78
N VAL A 8 -5.86 0.61 23.43
CA VAL A 8 -4.98 0.02 22.41
C VAL A 8 -5.73 -0.97 21.52
N LEU A 9 -5.46 -0.95 20.22
CA LEU A 9 -5.78 -2.08 19.32
C LEU A 9 -4.59 -3.02 19.26
N TYR A 10 -4.61 -4.05 20.10
CA TYR A 10 -3.47 -4.92 20.40
C TYR A 10 -3.40 -6.17 19.51
N GLY A 11 -2.20 -6.50 19.11
CA GLY A 11 -1.87 -7.78 18.50
C GLY A 11 -2.41 -7.98 17.07
N ASN A 12 -2.20 -9.16 16.53
CA ASN A 12 -2.57 -9.50 15.15
C ASN A 12 -4.09 -9.48 14.90
N ASN A 13 -4.89 -9.57 15.95
CA ASN A 13 -6.35 -9.55 15.88
C ASN A 13 -6.94 -8.19 16.22
N LEU A 14 -6.10 -7.17 16.40
CA LEU A 14 -6.53 -5.81 16.77
C LEU A 14 -7.52 -5.84 17.94
N LYS A 15 -7.22 -6.66 18.99
CA LYS A 15 -8.07 -6.76 20.18
C LYS A 15 -8.11 -5.41 20.86
N PHE A 16 -9.30 -4.87 21.09
CA PHE A 16 -9.45 -3.65 21.87
C PHE A 16 -9.15 -3.93 23.34
N ILE A 17 -8.25 -3.12 23.91
CA ILE A 17 -7.94 -3.05 25.33
C ILE A 17 -8.26 -1.62 25.78
N GLU A 18 -9.20 -1.46 26.66
CA GLU A 18 -9.75 -0.16 27.07
C GLU A 18 -8.72 0.70 27.80
N SER A 19 -7.89 0.10 28.67
CA SER A 19 -6.84 0.82 29.39
C SER A 19 -5.64 -0.11 29.66
N THR A 20 -4.46 0.36 29.30
CA THR A 20 -3.20 -0.33 29.59
C THR A 20 -2.04 0.67 29.57
N ASN A 21 -0.83 0.23 29.93
CA ASN A 21 0.37 1.02 29.76
C ASN A 21 1.26 0.43 28.67
N VAL A 22 1.89 1.28 27.88
CA VAL A 22 2.78 0.88 26.79
C VAL A 22 4.16 1.48 27.02
N LYS A 23 5.18 0.64 27.22
CA LYS A 23 6.58 1.06 27.29
C LYS A 23 7.21 0.97 25.91
N ILE A 24 7.86 2.06 25.49
CA ILE A 24 8.59 2.17 24.23
C ILE A 24 10.04 2.47 24.54
N THR A 25 10.95 1.65 23.95
CA THR A 25 12.40 1.77 24.12
C THR A 25 13.07 1.46 22.77
N ASN A 26 14.04 2.29 22.40
CA ASN A 26 14.85 2.07 21.18
C ASN A 26 14.03 1.71 19.93
N GLN A 27 13.02 2.46 19.61
CA GLN A 27 12.14 2.27 18.44
C GLN A 27 11.13 1.10 18.53
N TYR A 28 11.07 0.35 19.63
CA TYR A 28 10.22 -0.83 19.74
C TYR A 28 9.21 -0.70 20.89
N PHE A 29 8.05 -1.32 20.72
CA PHE A 29 7.17 -1.63 21.85
C PHE A 29 7.87 -2.68 22.71
N GLU A 30 8.34 -2.26 23.90
CA GLU A 30 9.08 -3.14 24.82
C GLU A 30 8.11 -3.98 25.65
N LYS A 31 7.09 -3.34 26.22
CA LYS A 31 6.12 -3.99 27.11
C LYS A 31 4.76 -3.33 27.05
N ILE A 32 3.71 -4.14 27.04
CA ILE A 32 2.32 -3.71 27.08
C ILE A 32 1.65 -4.43 28.26
N SER A 33 1.31 -3.69 29.32
CA SER A 33 0.80 -4.29 30.55
C SER A 33 0.20 -3.21 31.45
N THR A 34 -0.84 -3.56 32.20
CA THR A 34 -1.42 -2.66 33.23
C THR A 34 -0.43 -2.35 34.36
N LYS A 35 0.62 -3.16 34.54
CA LYS A 35 1.65 -2.97 35.58
C LYS A 35 3.04 -2.84 34.94
N ILE A 36 3.49 -1.60 34.76
CA ILE A 36 4.86 -1.32 34.32
C ILE A 36 5.57 -0.55 35.43
N LYS A 37 6.58 -1.19 36.04
CA LYS A 37 7.49 -0.53 37.00
C LYS A 37 8.70 -0.02 36.23
N SER A 38 8.82 1.29 36.10
CA SER A 38 9.98 1.95 35.46
C SER A 38 10.06 3.40 35.95
N LYS A 39 11.27 3.94 35.95
CA LYS A 39 11.54 5.37 36.24
C LYS A 39 11.51 6.23 34.97
N ASP A 40 11.18 5.63 33.81
CA ASP A 40 11.14 6.35 32.53
C ASP A 40 10.05 7.45 32.55
N LYS A 41 10.29 8.49 31.74
CA LYS A 41 9.29 9.55 31.51
C LYS A 41 7.95 8.92 31.10
N SER A 42 6.89 9.31 31.77
CA SER A 42 5.54 8.84 31.48
C SER A 42 4.64 9.98 31.02
N ILE A 43 3.72 9.67 30.12
CA ILE A 43 2.69 10.57 29.59
C ILE A 43 1.34 9.89 29.85
N ASP A 44 0.40 10.62 30.41
CA ASP A 44 -0.99 10.15 30.56
C ASP A 44 -1.71 10.29 29.21
N CYS A 45 -2.37 9.22 28.79
CA CYS A 45 -3.00 9.08 27.48
C CYS A 45 -4.44 8.52 27.61
N GLU A 46 -5.14 8.77 28.71
CA GLU A 46 -6.48 8.23 29.00
C GLU A 46 -7.48 8.49 27.88
N ASP A 47 -7.45 9.70 27.27
CA ASP A 47 -8.34 10.10 26.19
C ASP A 47 -7.91 9.61 24.80
N LEU A 48 -6.84 8.83 24.72
CA LEU A 48 -6.26 8.41 23.46
C LEU A 48 -6.44 6.91 23.18
N LEU A 49 -6.67 6.61 21.91
CA LEU A 49 -6.59 5.25 21.36
C LEU A 49 -5.32 5.10 20.52
N LEU A 50 -4.50 4.12 20.87
CA LEU A 50 -3.33 3.75 20.11
C LEU A 50 -3.73 2.79 18.99
N LEU A 51 -3.58 3.26 17.75
CA LEU A 51 -3.81 2.52 16.51
C LEU A 51 -2.46 2.13 15.91
N PRO A 52 -2.28 0.91 15.38
CA PRO A 52 -1.07 0.60 14.60
C PRO A 52 -0.88 1.61 13.46
N GLY A 53 0.36 1.96 13.17
CA GLY A 53 0.68 2.80 12.02
C GLY A 53 0.12 2.21 10.74
N LEU A 54 -0.61 3.04 9.96
CA LEU A 54 -1.20 2.61 8.70
C LEU A 54 -0.11 2.36 7.66
N ILE A 55 -0.31 1.35 6.82
CA ILE A 55 0.62 0.96 5.76
C ILE A 55 -0.08 1.10 4.41
N ASN A 56 0.36 2.05 3.59
CA ASN A 56 -0.11 2.22 2.23
C ASN A 56 0.63 1.23 1.30
N ALA A 57 -0.01 0.12 0.99
CA ALA A 57 0.64 -1.01 0.36
C ALA A 57 0.90 -0.86 -1.15
N HIS A 58 0.41 0.20 -1.78
CA HIS A 58 0.66 0.49 -3.20
C HIS A 58 0.44 1.97 -3.51
N THR A 59 1.45 2.60 -4.08
CA THR A 59 1.40 3.99 -4.54
C THR A 59 2.23 4.21 -5.80
N HIS A 60 1.93 5.31 -6.49
CA HIS A 60 2.73 5.92 -7.55
C HIS A 60 2.94 7.40 -7.24
N ILE A 61 3.72 7.72 -6.19
CA ILE A 61 3.82 9.10 -5.72
C ILE A 61 4.54 10.05 -6.68
N GLY A 62 5.19 9.54 -7.72
CA GLY A 62 5.84 10.36 -8.74
C GLY A 62 4.89 11.25 -9.50
N ASP A 63 3.66 10.82 -9.67
CA ASP A 63 2.62 11.57 -10.37
C ASP A 63 1.88 12.61 -9.51
N SER A 64 2.38 12.87 -8.31
CA SER A 64 1.76 13.78 -7.34
C SER A 64 1.51 15.21 -7.83
N ILE A 65 2.20 15.64 -8.88
CA ILE A 65 1.97 16.93 -9.52
C ILE A 65 0.76 16.91 -10.45
N GLY A 66 0.38 15.73 -10.96
CA GLY A 66 -0.65 15.54 -11.98
C GLY A 66 -2.08 15.39 -11.43
N LYS A 67 -2.37 15.87 -10.22
CA LYS A 67 -3.68 15.73 -9.59
C LYS A 67 -4.80 16.19 -10.51
N ASP A 68 -5.76 15.28 -10.71
CA ASP A 68 -7.00 15.48 -11.48
C ASP A 68 -6.80 15.81 -12.97
N ILE A 69 -5.57 15.70 -13.50
CA ILE A 69 -5.32 15.88 -14.94
C ILE A 69 -5.99 14.74 -15.72
N SER A 70 -6.64 15.10 -16.84
CA SER A 70 -7.32 14.17 -17.74
C SER A 70 -8.44 13.36 -17.09
N LEU A 71 -9.20 13.95 -16.17
CA LEU A 71 -10.24 13.29 -15.38
C LEU A 71 -11.26 12.52 -16.23
N ASN A 72 -11.63 13.05 -17.40
CA ASN A 72 -12.62 12.45 -18.30
C ASN A 72 -12.01 11.56 -19.40
N SER A 73 -10.74 11.20 -19.28
CA SER A 73 -10.05 10.35 -20.26
C SER A 73 -10.11 8.88 -19.85
N SER A 74 -9.96 7.97 -20.82
CA SER A 74 -9.86 6.53 -20.56
C SER A 74 -8.65 6.17 -19.69
N VAL A 75 -8.69 5.00 -19.07
CA VAL A 75 -7.57 4.45 -18.28
C VAL A 75 -6.27 4.46 -19.06
N ASP A 76 -6.30 3.92 -20.29
CA ASP A 76 -5.13 3.89 -21.18
C ASP A 76 -4.58 5.28 -21.47
N SER A 77 -5.45 6.27 -21.69
CA SER A 77 -5.02 7.67 -21.92
C SER A 77 -4.39 8.30 -20.69
N ARG A 78 -4.77 7.89 -19.48
CA ARG A 78 -4.29 8.49 -18.23
C ARG A 78 -3.04 7.82 -17.70
N ILE A 79 -3.05 6.52 -17.52
CA ILE A 79 -2.05 5.79 -16.72
C ILE A 79 -1.29 4.70 -17.47
N HIS A 80 -1.61 4.42 -18.75
CA HIS A 80 -0.89 3.40 -19.51
C HIS A 80 0.63 3.57 -19.39
N PRO A 81 1.39 2.49 -19.11
CA PRO A 81 2.82 2.57 -18.75
C PRO A 81 3.72 3.11 -19.87
N VAL A 82 3.24 3.14 -21.12
CA VAL A 82 4.00 3.63 -22.28
C VAL A 82 3.47 4.96 -22.80
N SER A 83 2.15 5.08 -22.98
CA SER A 83 1.51 6.19 -23.72
C SER A 83 0.61 7.07 -22.88
N GLY A 84 0.38 6.73 -21.60
CA GLY A 84 -0.51 7.50 -20.74
C GLY A 84 0.00 8.91 -20.42
N MET A 85 -0.92 9.84 -20.15
CA MET A 85 -0.63 11.20 -19.73
C MET A 85 0.34 11.26 -18.54
N LYS A 86 0.26 10.28 -17.62
CA LYS A 86 1.21 10.13 -16.51
C LYS A 86 2.66 10.12 -16.99
N GLN A 87 2.98 9.41 -18.07
CA GLN A 87 4.35 9.32 -18.59
C GLN A 87 4.85 10.64 -19.14
N LYS A 88 3.96 11.40 -19.80
CA LYS A 88 4.25 12.75 -20.28
C LYS A 88 4.56 13.67 -19.11
N ILE A 89 3.73 13.69 -18.07
CA ILE A 89 3.94 14.49 -16.86
C ILE A 89 5.29 14.16 -16.22
N LEU A 90 5.62 12.90 -16.05
CA LEU A 90 6.89 12.49 -15.43
C LEU A 90 8.12 12.92 -16.23
N LYS A 91 8.04 12.93 -17.56
CA LYS A 91 9.14 13.31 -18.46
C LYS A 91 9.33 14.82 -18.59
N GLU A 92 8.22 15.57 -18.70
CA GLU A 92 8.24 17.00 -18.99
C GLU A 92 8.35 17.88 -17.74
N THR A 93 8.01 17.34 -16.57
CA THR A 93 8.05 18.11 -15.32
C THR A 93 9.50 18.27 -14.83
N PRO A 94 9.93 19.50 -14.47
CA PRO A 94 11.23 19.72 -13.87
C PRO A 94 11.46 18.85 -12.63
N LYS A 95 12.62 18.21 -12.52
CA LYS A 95 12.96 17.26 -11.43
C LYS A 95 12.74 17.86 -10.03
N LYS A 96 13.05 19.16 -9.85
CA LYS A 96 12.83 19.88 -8.59
C LYS A 96 11.34 19.88 -8.19
N GLU A 97 10.45 20.04 -9.16
CA GLU A 97 9.01 20.03 -8.91
C GLU A 97 8.51 18.63 -8.59
N LEU A 98 8.98 17.59 -9.29
CA LEU A 98 8.67 16.20 -8.95
C LEU A 98 9.06 15.90 -7.50
N ILE A 99 10.28 16.24 -7.09
CA ILE A 99 10.75 16.08 -5.70
C ILE A 99 9.83 16.84 -4.73
N ARG A 100 9.51 18.10 -5.03
CA ARG A 100 8.67 18.95 -4.18
C ARG A 100 7.28 18.34 -3.96
N PHE A 101 6.64 17.85 -5.02
CA PHE A 101 5.29 17.29 -4.92
C PHE A 101 5.29 15.89 -4.28
N MET A 102 6.28 15.04 -4.54
CA MET A 102 6.46 13.79 -3.79
C MET A 102 6.60 14.05 -2.29
N ARG A 103 7.42 15.05 -1.88
CA ARG A 103 7.53 15.43 -0.45
C ARG A 103 6.19 15.86 0.14
N LYS A 104 5.41 16.68 -0.57
CA LYS A 104 4.06 17.09 -0.11
C LYS A 104 3.15 15.89 0.11
N SER A 105 3.18 14.89 -0.78
CA SER A 105 2.38 13.68 -0.64
C SER A 105 2.81 12.83 0.55
N MET A 106 4.12 12.65 0.76
CA MET A 106 4.64 11.93 1.94
C MET A 106 4.33 12.66 3.25
N THR A 107 4.43 13.99 3.28
CA THR A 107 4.02 14.79 4.46
C THR A 107 2.52 14.63 4.74
N SER A 108 1.69 14.61 3.69
CA SER A 108 0.25 14.33 3.82
C SER A 108 -0.03 12.92 4.36
N MET A 109 0.74 11.91 3.90
CA MET A 109 0.64 10.54 4.42
C MET A 109 0.93 10.50 5.93
N ILE A 110 2.04 11.12 6.39
CA ILE A 110 2.38 11.17 7.82
C ILE A 110 1.24 11.77 8.63
N LYS A 111 0.71 12.92 8.23
CA LYS A 111 -0.41 13.60 8.92
C LYS A 111 -1.67 12.74 8.99
N LYS A 112 -1.83 11.80 8.07
CA LYS A 112 -2.96 10.84 8.01
C LYS A 112 -2.65 9.49 8.64
N GLY A 113 -1.62 9.41 9.49
CA GLY A 113 -1.29 8.19 10.23
C GLY A 113 -0.62 7.09 9.41
N ILE A 114 -0.23 7.38 8.15
CA ILE A 114 0.52 6.44 7.31
C ILE A 114 1.99 6.51 7.70
N THR A 115 2.51 5.43 8.28
CA THR A 115 3.88 5.33 8.77
C THR A 115 4.81 4.64 7.78
N THR A 116 4.24 3.85 6.85
CA THR A 116 4.96 3.11 5.82
C THR A 116 4.18 3.17 4.51
N PHE A 117 4.89 3.30 3.38
CA PHE A 117 4.28 3.17 2.05
C PHE A 117 5.17 2.35 1.11
N ILE A 118 4.54 1.73 0.10
CA ILE A 118 5.22 1.02 -0.97
C ILE A 118 4.99 1.79 -2.26
N ASP A 119 6.06 2.23 -2.92
CA ASP A 119 5.98 3.00 -4.18
C ASP A 119 6.48 2.19 -5.38
N PHE A 120 5.65 2.08 -6.40
CA PHE A 120 6.02 1.55 -7.70
C PHE A 120 6.66 2.68 -8.51
N ARG A 121 8.01 2.68 -8.50
CA ARG A 121 8.77 3.84 -8.98
C ARG A 121 9.11 3.73 -10.46
N GLU A 122 8.43 4.54 -11.28
CA GLU A 122 8.73 4.76 -12.69
C GLU A 122 10.01 5.59 -12.89
N GLY A 123 10.50 5.64 -14.15
CA GLY A 123 11.65 6.45 -14.55
C GLY A 123 12.99 5.79 -14.25
N GLY A 124 13.03 4.46 -14.13
CA GLY A 124 14.28 3.72 -13.96
C GLY A 124 15.07 4.15 -12.72
N LEU A 125 16.39 4.11 -12.85
CA LEU A 125 17.31 4.49 -11.77
C LEU A 125 17.16 5.96 -11.37
N GLU A 126 16.90 6.84 -12.33
CA GLU A 126 16.68 8.27 -12.04
C GLU A 126 15.45 8.47 -11.19
N GLY A 127 14.33 7.81 -11.52
CA GLY A 127 13.11 7.86 -10.71
C GLY A 127 13.34 7.44 -9.26
N VAL A 128 14.12 6.38 -9.04
CA VAL A 128 14.52 5.92 -7.70
C VAL A 128 15.33 7.00 -6.97
N TYR A 129 16.29 7.64 -7.62
CA TYR A 129 17.09 8.71 -7.02
C TYR A 129 16.26 9.95 -6.69
N LEU A 130 15.30 10.32 -7.54
CA LEU A 130 14.39 11.46 -7.27
C LEU A 130 13.54 11.18 -6.01
N LEU A 131 13.03 9.97 -5.85
CA LEU A 131 12.28 9.59 -4.65
C LEU A 131 13.18 9.57 -3.41
N LYS A 132 14.39 9.02 -3.50
CA LYS A 132 15.36 9.06 -2.38
C LYS A 132 15.69 10.49 -1.96
N LYS A 133 15.85 11.41 -2.92
CA LYS A 133 16.03 12.84 -2.62
C LYS A 133 14.80 13.46 -1.95
N ALA A 134 13.61 13.08 -2.39
CA ALA A 134 12.38 13.54 -1.78
C ALA A 134 12.18 13.02 -0.34
N LEU A 135 12.73 11.88 0.01
CA LEU A 135 12.69 11.27 1.35
C LEU A 135 13.63 11.91 2.37
N VAL A 136 14.68 12.60 1.94
CA VAL A 136 15.69 13.17 2.87
C VAL A 136 15.02 14.02 3.95
N GLY A 137 15.22 13.65 5.24
CA GLY A 137 14.65 14.34 6.39
C GLY A 137 13.16 14.10 6.64
N LEU A 138 12.52 13.15 5.92
CA LEU A 138 11.18 12.70 6.26
C LEU A 138 11.24 11.35 6.99
N PRO A 139 10.58 11.21 8.14
CA PRO A 139 10.68 10.00 8.97
C PRO A 139 9.83 8.83 8.46
N ILE A 140 9.02 9.01 7.41
CA ILE A 140 8.17 7.95 6.87
C ILE A 140 9.00 6.80 6.30
N ARG A 141 8.61 5.56 6.57
CA ARG A 141 9.25 4.38 5.98
C ARG A 141 8.80 4.19 4.54
N SER A 142 9.73 3.91 3.66
CA SER A 142 9.45 3.66 2.25
C SER A 142 9.99 2.30 1.80
N ILE A 143 9.24 1.64 0.94
CA ILE A 143 9.67 0.46 0.18
C ILE A 143 9.59 0.85 -1.29
N ILE A 144 10.74 0.95 -1.95
CA ILE A 144 10.85 1.42 -3.33
C ILE A 144 10.95 0.22 -4.26
N LEU A 145 9.92 0.02 -5.07
CA LEU A 145 9.89 -0.98 -6.12
C LEU A 145 10.17 -0.29 -7.46
N GLY A 146 11.44 -0.35 -7.90
CA GLY A 146 11.87 0.29 -9.13
C GLY A 146 11.37 -0.45 -10.37
N ARG A 147 11.26 0.26 -11.50
CA ARG A 147 10.86 -0.29 -12.78
C ARG A 147 11.76 0.24 -13.88
N ILE A 148 12.32 -0.66 -14.70
CA ILE A 148 13.01 -0.26 -15.93
C ILE A 148 11.99 0.13 -17.01
N GLU A 149 12.36 1.08 -17.86
CA GLU A 149 11.51 1.53 -18.97
C GLU A 149 11.71 0.59 -20.19
N TYR A 150 11.24 -0.66 -20.04
CA TYR A 150 11.30 -1.68 -21.08
C TYR A 150 9.97 -2.42 -21.17
N TYR A 151 9.35 -2.32 -22.32
CA TYR A 151 8.04 -2.90 -22.63
C TYR A 151 8.12 -3.64 -23.95
N GLN A 152 7.59 -4.86 -23.99
CA GLN A 152 7.60 -5.68 -25.19
C GLN A 152 6.34 -5.45 -26.03
N THR A 153 6.54 -5.46 -27.34
CA THR A 153 5.46 -5.44 -28.30
C THR A 153 4.67 -6.76 -28.28
N ARG A 154 3.45 -6.73 -28.80
CA ARG A 154 2.61 -7.92 -28.93
C ARG A 154 3.32 -9.08 -29.65
N ASN A 155 4.08 -8.78 -30.73
CA ASN A 155 4.81 -9.80 -31.48
C ASN A 155 5.94 -10.43 -30.65
N GLU A 156 6.67 -9.64 -29.88
CA GLU A 156 7.72 -10.16 -28.98
C GLU A 156 7.12 -11.05 -27.87
N ILE A 157 5.95 -10.68 -27.34
CA ILE A 157 5.24 -11.49 -26.35
C ILE A 157 4.81 -12.84 -26.94
N ILE A 158 4.20 -12.84 -28.14
CA ILE A 158 3.77 -14.07 -28.84
C ILE A 158 4.97 -14.97 -29.13
N ARG A 159 6.08 -14.39 -29.62
CA ARG A 159 7.33 -15.13 -29.90
C ARG A 159 8.09 -15.49 -28.62
N ASN A 160 7.60 -15.08 -27.47
CA ASN A 160 8.24 -15.30 -26.17
C ASN A 160 9.71 -14.83 -26.12
N VAL A 161 9.99 -13.67 -26.70
CA VAL A 161 11.33 -13.08 -26.76
C VAL A 161 11.82 -12.74 -25.36
N CYS A 162 13.06 -13.06 -25.05
CA CYS A 162 13.69 -12.70 -23.78
C CYS A 162 14.21 -11.26 -23.82
N MET A 163 14.25 -10.62 -22.67
CA MET A 163 14.83 -9.29 -22.48
C MET A 163 16.31 -9.26 -22.94
N PRO A 164 16.72 -8.24 -23.73
CA PRO A 164 18.12 -8.08 -24.15
C PRO A 164 19.07 -7.99 -22.95
N LYS A 165 20.30 -8.47 -23.11
CA LYS A 165 21.33 -8.45 -22.04
C LYS A 165 21.56 -7.03 -21.47
N SER A 166 21.57 -5.98 -22.31
CA SER A 166 21.72 -4.59 -21.87
C SER A 166 20.62 -4.17 -20.87
N ARG A 167 19.37 -4.56 -21.16
CA ARG A 167 18.23 -4.29 -20.26
C ARG A 167 18.27 -5.13 -18.97
N GLN A 168 18.83 -6.35 -19.05
CA GLN A 168 19.07 -7.17 -17.84
C GLN A 168 20.14 -6.57 -16.94
N MET A 169 21.16 -5.91 -17.52
CA MET A 169 22.18 -5.16 -16.76
C MET A 169 21.56 -3.93 -16.11
N GLU A 170 20.76 -3.15 -16.86
CA GLU A 170 20.01 -2.00 -16.30
C GLU A 170 19.12 -2.42 -15.13
N LEU A 171 18.39 -3.52 -15.26
CA LEU A 171 17.59 -4.09 -14.16
C LEU A 171 18.46 -4.46 -12.96
N THR A 172 19.64 -4.99 -13.17
CA THR A 172 20.56 -5.35 -12.08
C THR A 172 21.01 -4.10 -11.32
N THR A 173 21.48 -3.08 -12.04
CA THR A 173 21.87 -1.78 -11.45
C THR A 173 20.70 -1.11 -10.71
N LEU A 174 19.51 -1.15 -11.29
CA LEU A 174 18.30 -0.63 -10.63
C LEU A 174 18.04 -1.33 -9.29
N LEU A 175 18.11 -2.67 -9.29
CA LEU A 175 17.84 -3.47 -8.10
C LEU A 175 18.89 -3.30 -6.99
N GLU A 176 20.12 -2.91 -7.32
CA GLU A 176 21.13 -2.54 -6.30
C GLU A 176 20.71 -1.27 -5.52
N ASN A 177 19.89 -0.43 -6.13
CA ASN A 177 19.49 0.88 -5.61
C ASN A 177 18.08 0.97 -5.03
N CYS A 178 17.29 -0.10 -5.04
CA CYS A 178 15.93 -0.12 -4.50
C CYS A 178 15.61 -1.43 -3.79
N ASP A 179 14.43 -1.55 -3.17
CA ASP A 179 14.06 -2.69 -2.34
C ASP A 179 13.50 -3.86 -3.17
N GLY A 180 13.09 -3.59 -4.41
CA GLY A 180 12.53 -4.61 -5.28
C GLY A 180 12.13 -4.07 -6.64
N ILE A 181 11.37 -4.88 -7.38
CA ILE A 181 10.84 -4.52 -8.70
C ILE A 181 9.32 -4.41 -8.67
N GLY A 182 8.80 -3.31 -9.23
CA GLY A 182 7.38 -3.09 -9.51
C GLY A 182 7.10 -3.30 -11.00
N ILE A 183 6.57 -4.46 -11.37
CA ILE A 183 6.30 -4.84 -12.76
C ILE A 183 4.96 -4.22 -13.18
N SER A 184 4.93 -3.57 -14.38
CA SER A 184 3.74 -2.90 -14.90
C SER A 184 2.55 -3.85 -15.08
N GLY A 185 2.81 -5.02 -15.67
CA GLY A 185 1.79 -6.04 -15.90
C GLY A 185 2.35 -7.20 -16.73
N ALA A 186 1.57 -8.26 -16.88
CA ALA A 186 1.97 -9.38 -17.70
C ALA A 186 1.81 -9.10 -19.21
N ASN A 187 0.97 -8.11 -19.58
CA ASN A 187 0.69 -7.81 -20.98
C ASN A 187 1.82 -7.02 -21.69
N GLU A 188 2.74 -6.45 -20.95
CA GLU A 188 3.96 -5.78 -21.45
C GLU A 188 5.19 -6.68 -21.38
N ASN A 189 5.03 -7.96 -21.02
CA ASN A 189 6.13 -8.90 -20.79
C ASN A 189 5.84 -10.27 -21.41
N SER A 190 6.85 -10.88 -22.06
CA SER A 190 6.80 -12.29 -22.45
C SER A 190 6.87 -13.21 -21.23
N ASN A 191 6.49 -14.46 -21.37
CA ASN A 191 6.63 -15.45 -20.30
C ASN A 191 8.10 -15.67 -19.92
N SER A 192 9.04 -15.55 -20.88
CA SER A 192 10.48 -15.59 -20.62
C SER A 192 10.94 -14.45 -19.73
N ASN A 193 10.45 -13.23 -19.97
CA ASN A 193 10.75 -12.07 -19.10
C ASN A 193 10.17 -12.24 -17.71
N LEU A 194 8.91 -12.68 -17.60
CA LEU A 194 8.31 -12.92 -16.29
C LEU A 194 9.12 -13.92 -15.47
N ARG A 195 9.59 -15.03 -16.09
CA ARG A 195 10.49 -15.98 -15.43
C ARG A 195 11.88 -15.41 -15.15
N LEU A 196 12.35 -14.41 -15.90
CA LEU A 196 13.61 -13.74 -15.61
C LEU A 196 13.50 -12.91 -14.31
N TYR A 197 12.37 -12.24 -14.09
CA TYR A 197 12.11 -11.52 -12.83
C TYR A 197 12.07 -12.48 -11.63
N SER A 198 11.53 -13.71 -11.77
CA SER A 198 11.47 -14.68 -10.68
C SER A 198 12.85 -15.08 -10.12
N LYS A 199 13.90 -14.96 -10.93
CA LYS A 199 15.28 -15.25 -10.52
C LYS A 199 15.90 -14.18 -9.60
N ARG A 200 15.24 -13.05 -9.39
CA ARG A 200 15.74 -11.95 -8.54
C ARG A 200 15.34 -12.18 -7.09
N LYS A 201 16.30 -12.02 -6.16
CA LYS A 201 16.09 -12.29 -4.72
C LYS A 201 15.33 -11.19 -3.96
N LYS A 202 15.17 -9.99 -4.55
CA LYS A 202 14.47 -8.86 -3.94
C LYS A 202 12.95 -8.98 -4.06
N LEU A 203 12.20 -8.07 -3.43
CA LEU A 203 10.74 -8.00 -3.54
C LEU A 203 10.33 -7.89 -5.02
N ARG A 204 9.27 -8.58 -5.37
CA ARG A 204 8.67 -8.57 -6.72
C ARG A 204 7.18 -8.36 -6.57
N ALA A 205 6.69 -7.31 -7.21
CA ALA A 205 5.26 -7.04 -7.25
C ALA A 205 4.83 -6.75 -8.68
N ILE A 206 3.59 -7.08 -9.02
CA ILE A 206 3.07 -6.97 -10.38
C ILE A 206 1.60 -6.61 -10.37
N HIS A 207 1.20 -5.64 -11.23
CA HIS A 207 -0.21 -5.36 -11.52
C HIS A 207 -0.82 -6.52 -12.29
N SER A 208 -2.03 -6.89 -11.97
CA SER A 208 -2.71 -8.00 -12.61
C SER A 208 -4.23 -7.90 -12.51
N ALA A 209 -4.91 -8.18 -13.60
CA ALA A 209 -6.37 -8.18 -13.68
C ALA A 209 -7.02 -6.90 -13.11
N GLU A 210 -6.37 -5.77 -13.34
CA GLU A 210 -6.87 -4.45 -12.96
C GLU A 210 -8.14 -4.12 -13.73
N THR A 211 -8.10 -4.30 -15.05
CA THR A 211 -9.20 -4.03 -15.98
C THR A 211 -9.69 -5.31 -16.65
N ILE A 212 -10.95 -5.34 -17.06
CA ILE A 212 -11.49 -6.46 -17.87
C ILE A 212 -10.73 -6.58 -19.21
N GLN A 213 -10.28 -5.45 -19.75
CA GLN A 213 -9.51 -5.40 -20.99
C GLN A 213 -8.14 -6.07 -20.82
N SER A 214 -7.39 -5.77 -19.76
CA SER A 214 -6.08 -6.39 -19.50
C SER A 214 -6.22 -7.91 -19.34
N TYR A 215 -7.21 -8.35 -18.57
CA TYR A 215 -7.53 -9.76 -18.35
C TYR A 215 -7.87 -10.49 -19.66
N THR A 216 -8.74 -9.90 -20.50
CA THR A 216 -9.15 -10.53 -21.78
C THR A 216 -8.04 -10.49 -22.82
N THR A 217 -7.24 -9.43 -22.86
CA THR A 217 -6.09 -9.29 -23.78
C THR A 217 -5.08 -10.42 -23.56
N SER A 218 -4.72 -10.70 -22.32
CA SER A 218 -3.79 -11.80 -22.01
C SER A 218 -4.29 -13.15 -22.55
N LYS A 219 -5.57 -13.46 -22.34
CA LYS A 219 -6.20 -14.68 -22.86
C LYS A 219 -6.20 -14.73 -24.39
N LYS A 220 -6.50 -13.62 -25.07
CA LYS A 220 -6.51 -13.54 -26.55
C LYS A 220 -5.12 -13.81 -27.12
N ILE A 221 -4.07 -13.19 -26.54
CA ILE A 221 -2.71 -13.22 -27.06
C ILE A 221 -2.00 -14.56 -26.72
N THR A 222 -2.14 -15.04 -25.49
CA THR A 222 -1.32 -16.13 -24.95
C THR A 222 -2.10 -17.39 -24.58
N LYS A 223 -3.44 -17.37 -24.66
CA LYS A 223 -4.35 -18.43 -24.18
C LYS A 223 -4.29 -18.66 -22.66
N ILE A 224 -3.57 -17.82 -21.93
CA ILE A 224 -3.40 -17.90 -20.47
C ILE A 224 -3.97 -16.63 -19.82
N SER A 225 -4.62 -16.75 -18.65
CA SER A 225 -5.09 -15.58 -17.91
C SER A 225 -3.93 -14.72 -17.44
N GLU A 226 -4.16 -13.41 -17.35
CA GLU A 226 -3.14 -12.47 -16.90
C GLU A 226 -2.60 -12.82 -15.50
N PRO A 227 -3.43 -13.16 -14.49
CA PRO A 227 -2.93 -13.59 -13.19
C PRO A 227 -2.03 -14.83 -13.24
N LYS A 228 -2.37 -15.82 -14.04
CA LYS A 228 -1.50 -17.00 -14.21
C LYS A 228 -0.16 -16.65 -14.83
N ARG A 229 -0.13 -15.70 -15.76
CA ARG A 229 1.12 -15.20 -16.32
C ARG A 229 1.90 -14.38 -15.31
N ALA A 230 1.23 -13.50 -14.57
CA ALA A 230 1.85 -12.71 -13.52
C ALA A 230 2.57 -13.59 -12.48
N LEU A 231 1.99 -14.75 -12.12
CA LEU A 231 2.59 -15.73 -11.22
C LEU A 231 3.90 -16.34 -11.75
N LEU A 232 4.19 -16.26 -13.05
CA LEU A 232 5.49 -16.68 -13.59
C LEU A 232 6.67 -15.84 -13.10
N SER A 233 6.40 -14.62 -12.62
CA SER A 233 7.41 -13.75 -12.01
C SER A 233 7.71 -14.12 -10.55
N ASP A 234 7.06 -15.13 -10.00
CA ASP A 234 7.11 -15.51 -8.58
C ASP A 234 6.96 -14.27 -7.67
N PRO A 235 5.83 -13.53 -7.80
CA PRO A 235 5.68 -12.26 -7.13
C PRO A 235 5.54 -12.44 -5.61
N THR A 236 6.13 -11.51 -4.84
CA THR A 236 5.88 -11.40 -3.41
C THR A 236 4.41 -11.09 -3.16
N PHE A 237 3.85 -10.18 -3.98
CA PHE A 237 2.42 -9.85 -3.96
C PHE A 237 1.94 -9.37 -5.33
N LEU A 238 0.63 -9.42 -5.52
CA LEU A 238 -0.07 -8.93 -6.70
C LEU A 238 -0.81 -7.64 -6.37
N VAL A 239 -1.08 -6.80 -7.39
CA VAL A 239 -1.88 -5.58 -7.22
C VAL A 239 -3.15 -5.69 -8.05
N HIS A 240 -4.24 -5.11 -7.56
CA HIS A 240 -5.62 -5.06 -8.06
C HIS A 240 -6.37 -6.40 -7.98
N MET A 241 -6.18 -7.31 -8.93
CA MET A 241 -6.90 -8.58 -9.05
C MET A 241 -8.42 -8.43 -9.14
N THR A 242 -8.90 -7.27 -9.59
CA THR A 242 -10.32 -6.87 -9.65
C THR A 242 -11.14 -7.84 -10.49
N PHE A 243 -10.62 -8.26 -11.64
CA PHE A 243 -11.29 -9.17 -12.59
C PHE A 243 -10.76 -10.61 -12.54
N ALA A 244 -10.04 -10.96 -11.47
CA ALA A 244 -9.51 -12.31 -11.31
C ALA A 244 -10.63 -13.34 -11.06
N SER A 245 -10.56 -14.48 -11.73
CA SER A 245 -11.48 -15.59 -11.47
C SER A 245 -11.15 -16.26 -10.11
N LYS A 246 -12.13 -17.02 -9.56
CA LYS A 246 -11.90 -17.84 -8.36
C LYS A 246 -10.66 -18.73 -8.46
N LYS A 247 -10.41 -19.32 -9.66
CA LYS A 247 -9.22 -20.15 -9.91
C LYS A 247 -7.93 -19.33 -9.85
N ASP A 248 -7.95 -18.11 -10.37
CA ASP A 248 -6.80 -17.20 -10.31
C ASP A 248 -6.51 -16.76 -8.87
N LEU A 249 -7.55 -16.45 -8.07
CA LEU A 249 -7.43 -16.08 -6.67
C LEU A 249 -6.89 -17.23 -5.80
N ILE A 250 -7.34 -18.47 -6.02
CA ILE A 250 -6.78 -19.65 -5.34
C ILE A 250 -5.28 -19.83 -5.68
N ALA A 251 -4.86 -19.56 -6.92
CA ALA A 251 -3.46 -19.59 -7.27
C ALA A 251 -2.68 -18.44 -6.61
N ALA A 252 -3.23 -17.23 -6.61
CA ALA A 252 -2.66 -16.03 -6.00
C ALA A 252 -2.55 -16.09 -4.48
N SER A 253 -3.41 -16.88 -3.79
CA SER A 253 -3.34 -17.03 -2.33
C SER A 253 -2.04 -17.67 -1.82
N LYS A 254 -1.25 -18.26 -2.71
CA LYS A 254 0.09 -18.78 -2.42
C LYS A 254 1.16 -17.68 -2.35
N THR A 255 0.88 -16.48 -2.84
CA THR A 255 1.75 -15.30 -2.67
C THR A 255 1.59 -14.75 -1.25
N ARG A 256 2.42 -13.78 -0.86
CA ARG A 256 2.32 -13.17 0.48
C ARG A 256 1.13 -12.23 0.61
N GLY A 257 0.53 -11.75 -0.50
CA GLY A 257 -0.65 -10.89 -0.45
C GLY A 257 -1.14 -10.40 -1.79
N ILE A 258 -2.32 -9.79 -1.73
CA ILE A 258 -2.91 -9.01 -2.82
C ILE A 258 -3.17 -7.61 -2.29
N VAL A 259 -2.71 -6.60 -3.01
CA VAL A 259 -3.01 -5.20 -2.71
C VAL A 259 -4.17 -4.75 -3.56
N ILE A 260 -5.22 -4.25 -2.95
CA ILE A 260 -6.38 -3.67 -3.64
C ILE A 260 -6.38 -2.15 -3.51
N CYS A 261 -6.87 -1.46 -4.55
CA CYS A 261 -6.93 0.00 -4.62
C CYS A 261 -8.34 0.47 -5.00
N PRO A 262 -9.34 0.28 -4.11
CA PRO A 262 -10.75 0.39 -4.46
C PRO A 262 -11.16 1.77 -4.98
N ARG A 263 -10.64 2.87 -4.40
CA ARG A 263 -10.97 4.23 -4.86
C ARG A 263 -10.33 4.56 -6.19
N ALA A 264 -9.10 4.11 -6.44
CA ALA A 264 -8.44 4.30 -7.73
C ALA A 264 -9.20 3.57 -8.84
N ASN A 265 -9.54 2.29 -8.62
CA ASN A 265 -10.34 1.51 -9.55
C ASN A 265 -11.70 2.18 -9.84
N ALA A 266 -12.39 2.68 -8.81
CA ALA A 266 -13.64 3.40 -8.99
C ALA A 266 -13.49 4.71 -9.76
N ALA A 267 -12.44 5.50 -9.47
CA ALA A 267 -12.12 6.75 -10.16
C ALA A 267 -11.77 6.54 -11.65
N LEU A 268 -11.32 5.33 -11.99
CA LEU A 268 -11.03 4.91 -13.36
C LEU A 268 -12.22 4.20 -14.04
N ALA A 269 -13.34 4.02 -13.33
CA ALA A 269 -14.51 3.23 -13.77
C ALA A 269 -14.17 1.75 -14.08
N GLU A 270 -13.19 1.17 -13.40
CA GLU A 270 -12.70 -0.20 -13.62
C GLU A 270 -13.27 -1.23 -12.62
N GLY A 271 -14.37 -0.87 -11.95
CA GLY A 271 -15.04 -1.79 -11.02
C GLY A 271 -14.41 -1.83 -9.62
N ILE A 272 -14.95 -2.71 -8.79
CA ILE A 272 -14.55 -2.85 -7.38
C ILE A 272 -14.08 -4.30 -7.15
N PRO A 273 -12.93 -4.53 -6.49
CA PRO A 273 -12.46 -5.87 -6.19
C PRO A 273 -13.42 -6.60 -5.22
N ASP A 274 -13.72 -7.86 -5.53
CA ASP A 274 -14.57 -8.72 -4.69
C ASP A 274 -13.76 -9.29 -3.53
N ILE A 275 -13.77 -8.59 -2.38
CA ILE A 275 -13.01 -9.02 -1.20
C ILE A 275 -13.60 -10.29 -0.55
N ASP A 276 -14.89 -10.55 -0.67
CA ASP A 276 -15.50 -11.78 -0.17
C ASP A 276 -14.96 -13.01 -0.90
N LEU A 277 -14.86 -12.92 -2.23
CA LEU A 277 -14.28 -13.97 -3.05
C LEU A 277 -12.79 -14.17 -2.75
N MET A 278 -12.06 -13.08 -2.54
CA MET A 278 -10.63 -13.12 -2.16
C MET A 278 -10.43 -13.79 -0.79
N LEU A 279 -11.26 -13.46 0.22
CA LEU A 279 -11.20 -14.06 1.55
C LEU A 279 -11.58 -15.54 1.51
N LYS A 280 -12.62 -15.93 0.75
CA LYS A 280 -12.99 -17.34 0.51
C LYS A 280 -11.86 -18.12 -0.16
N ALA A 281 -11.05 -17.46 -0.99
CA ALA A 281 -9.83 -18.03 -1.57
C ALA A 281 -8.62 -18.01 -0.62
N LYS A 282 -8.79 -17.53 0.63
CA LYS A 282 -7.74 -17.41 1.66
C LYS A 282 -6.59 -16.46 1.27
N CYS A 283 -6.85 -15.45 0.47
CA CYS A 283 -5.88 -14.42 0.14
C CYS A 283 -5.59 -13.52 1.36
N ASN A 284 -4.33 -13.13 1.54
CA ASN A 284 -3.96 -12.06 2.44
C ASN A 284 -4.17 -10.73 1.71
N ILE A 285 -5.22 -9.97 2.06
CA ILE A 285 -5.62 -8.74 1.38
C ILE A 285 -5.03 -7.54 2.12
N THR A 286 -4.49 -6.59 1.36
CA THR A 286 -4.00 -5.28 1.85
C THR A 286 -4.56 -4.15 1.01
N ILE A 287 -4.48 -2.91 1.50
CA ILE A 287 -5.03 -1.72 0.82
C ILE A 287 -3.89 -0.78 0.39
N GLY A 288 -3.98 -0.26 -0.83
CA GLY A 288 -3.17 0.81 -1.37
C GLY A 288 -4.02 1.95 -1.91
N THR A 289 -3.44 3.13 -2.10
CA THR A 289 -4.14 4.29 -2.66
C THR A 289 -3.86 4.52 -4.15
N ASP A 290 -2.89 3.80 -4.69
CA ASP A 290 -2.47 3.87 -6.08
C ASP A 290 -1.95 5.28 -6.50
N ASN A 291 -2.21 5.71 -7.73
CA ASN A 291 -1.79 6.98 -8.28
C ASN A 291 -2.28 8.18 -7.48
N VAL A 292 -1.37 9.04 -7.04
CA VAL A 292 -1.73 10.28 -6.33
C VAL A 292 -2.42 11.28 -7.25
N MET A 293 -2.19 11.17 -8.56
CA MET A 293 -2.94 11.96 -9.55
C MET A 293 -4.43 11.61 -9.61
N LEU A 294 -4.84 10.42 -9.15
CA LEU A 294 -6.23 9.99 -9.12
C LEU A 294 -6.89 10.29 -7.78
N ASN A 295 -6.18 10.03 -6.69
CA ASN A 295 -6.71 10.11 -5.34
C ASN A 295 -5.67 10.65 -4.36
N SER A 296 -6.13 11.33 -3.32
CA SER A 296 -5.24 11.64 -2.19
C SER A 296 -4.79 10.34 -1.51
N PRO A 297 -3.52 10.24 -1.05
CA PRO A 297 -3.03 9.11 -0.29
C PRO A 297 -3.60 9.14 1.13
N ASP A 298 -4.78 8.52 1.31
CA ASP A 298 -5.60 8.60 2.51
C ASP A 298 -6.28 7.26 2.78
N LEU A 299 -5.74 6.49 3.73
CA LEU A 299 -6.24 5.16 4.05
C LEU A 299 -7.55 5.19 4.85
N PHE A 300 -7.89 6.25 5.56
CA PHE A 300 -9.22 6.36 6.17
C PHE A 300 -10.31 6.39 5.10
N ARG A 301 -10.10 7.18 4.05
CA ARG A 301 -11.02 7.22 2.90
C ARG A 301 -11.08 5.89 2.15
N GLU A 302 -9.95 5.18 2.00
CA GLU A 302 -9.95 3.85 1.37
C GLU A 302 -10.76 2.85 2.19
N MET A 303 -10.53 2.83 3.52
CA MET A 303 -11.25 1.92 4.42
C MET A 303 -12.75 2.19 4.47
N ASP A 304 -13.16 3.44 4.60
CA ASP A 304 -14.57 3.85 4.58
C ASP A 304 -15.26 3.45 3.27
N TYR A 305 -14.64 3.79 2.15
CA TYR A 305 -15.17 3.46 0.83
C TYR A 305 -15.29 1.95 0.64
N LEU A 306 -14.22 1.19 0.89
CA LEU A 306 -14.20 -0.26 0.72
C LEU A 306 -15.25 -0.95 1.59
N TRP A 307 -15.37 -0.56 2.86
CA TRP A 307 -16.31 -1.17 3.79
C TRP A 307 -17.76 -0.98 3.33
N LYS A 308 -18.14 0.25 2.98
CA LYS A 308 -19.50 0.58 2.53
C LYS A 308 -19.85 -0.05 1.19
N VAL A 309 -18.94 0.02 0.21
CA VAL A 309 -19.20 -0.54 -1.12
C VAL A 309 -19.29 -2.07 -1.09
N THR A 310 -18.45 -2.73 -0.29
CA THR A 310 -18.53 -4.17 -0.11
C THR A 310 -19.86 -4.62 0.45
N MET A 311 -20.36 -3.96 1.50
CA MET A 311 -21.68 -4.27 2.07
C MET A 311 -22.81 -3.97 1.10
N GLY A 312 -22.72 -2.86 0.37
CA GLY A 312 -23.74 -2.49 -0.63
C GLY A 312 -23.83 -3.49 -1.79
N MET A 313 -22.68 -3.95 -2.28
CA MET A 313 -22.60 -4.92 -3.38
C MET A 313 -23.02 -6.32 -2.95
N SER A 314 -22.57 -6.79 -1.79
CA SER A 314 -22.88 -8.14 -1.30
C SER A 314 -24.24 -8.25 -0.61
N GLN A 315 -24.87 -7.14 -0.25
CA GLN A 315 -26.07 -7.07 0.60
C GLN A 315 -25.91 -7.84 1.92
N ALA A 316 -24.67 -7.94 2.39
CA ALA A 316 -24.28 -8.65 3.60
C ALA A 316 -23.44 -7.77 4.52
N ARG A 317 -23.45 -8.07 5.81
CA ARG A 317 -22.61 -7.35 6.79
C ARG A 317 -21.18 -7.81 6.68
N PHE A 318 -20.24 -6.85 6.77
CA PHE A 318 -18.81 -7.11 6.78
C PHE A 318 -18.16 -6.54 8.05
N ASP A 319 -17.31 -7.35 8.72
CA ASP A 319 -16.65 -6.91 9.96
C ASP A 319 -15.62 -5.79 9.65
N PRO A 320 -15.82 -4.56 10.19
CA PRO A 320 -14.89 -3.46 9.95
C PRO A 320 -13.47 -3.76 10.43
N LYS A 321 -13.30 -4.63 11.40
CA LYS A 321 -11.99 -5.06 11.89
C LYS A 321 -11.14 -5.70 10.76
N GLU A 322 -11.76 -6.47 9.86
CA GLU A 322 -11.04 -7.07 8.73
C GLU A 322 -10.55 -5.99 7.74
N ILE A 323 -11.33 -4.93 7.51
CA ILE A 323 -10.88 -3.77 6.72
C ILE A 323 -9.67 -3.08 7.39
N LEU A 324 -9.74 -2.87 8.70
CA LEU A 324 -8.62 -2.24 9.43
C LEU A 324 -7.34 -3.09 9.40
N LYS A 325 -7.47 -4.43 9.46
CA LYS A 325 -6.33 -5.33 9.27
C LYS A 325 -5.68 -5.18 7.89
N MET A 326 -6.47 -4.93 6.83
CA MET A 326 -5.94 -4.73 5.48
C MET A 326 -5.03 -3.50 5.38
N ALA A 327 -5.30 -2.46 6.16
CA ALA A 327 -4.48 -1.23 6.21
C ALA A 327 -3.32 -1.31 7.22
N THR A 328 -3.19 -2.40 7.99
CA THR A 328 -2.25 -2.52 9.10
C THR A 328 -1.54 -3.89 9.11
N VAL A 329 -2.02 -4.82 9.90
CA VAL A 329 -1.42 -6.12 10.21
C VAL A 329 -1.16 -6.96 8.95
N ASN A 330 -2.08 -6.99 8.02
CA ASN A 330 -1.96 -7.79 6.80
C ASN A 330 -0.80 -7.32 5.93
N ALA A 331 -0.58 -6.01 5.85
CA ALA A 331 0.53 -5.42 5.10
C ALA A 331 1.88 -5.73 5.77
N GLY A 332 1.98 -5.63 7.10
CA GLY A 332 3.17 -6.07 7.85
C GLY A 332 3.50 -7.56 7.60
N LYS A 333 2.47 -8.42 7.61
CA LYS A 333 2.59 -9.84 7.28
C LYS A 333 3.04 -10.07 5.83
N MET A 334 2.47 -9.36 4.87
CA MET A 334 2.85 -9.43 3.44
C MET A 334 4.33 -9.08 3.25
N LEU A 335 4.81 -8.06 3.93
CA LEU A 335 6.21 -7.62 3.87
C LEU A 335 7.16 -8.51 4.69
N ASN A 336 6.63 -9.37 5.55
CA ASN A 336 7.38 -10.13 6.54
C ASN A 336 8.23 -9.21 7.45
N GLN A 337 7.61 -8.10 7.91
CA GLN A 337 8.24 -7.10 8.77
C GLN A 337 7.42 -6.91 10.05
N LYS A 338 8.09 -6.53 11.13
CA LYS A 338 7.47 -6.27 12.44
C LYS A 338 6.91 -4.84 12.52
N ILE A 339 5.98 -4.50 11.62
CA ILE A 339 5.28 -3.21 11.49
C ILE A 339 3.76 -3.44 11.41
N GLY A 340 2.97 -2.37 11.53
CA GLY A 340 1.51 -2.43 11.38
C GLY A 340 0.78 -3.20 12.49
N CYS A 341 1.43 -3.41 13.63
CA CYS A 341 0.87 -4.14 14.76
C CYS A 341 1.43 -3.58 16.08
N ILE A 342 0.57 -3.34 17.06
CA ILE A 342 0.99 -2.98 18.42
C ILE A 342 1.17 -4.27 19.21
N LYS A 343 2.42 -4.68 19.34
CA LYS A 343 2.84 -5.88 20.04
C LYS A 343 4.30 -5.76 20.46
N GLU A 344 4.69 -6.44 21.53
CA GLU A 344 6.07 -6.45 22.00
C GLU A 344 7.04 -6.91 20.90
N ASN A 345 8.18 -6.25 20.81
CA ASN A 345 9.24 -6.43 19.80
C ASN A 345 8.82 -6.05 18.34
N TYR A 346 7.71 -5.32 18.17
CA TYR A 346 7.36 -4.65 16.93
C TYR A 346 7.86 -3.20 16.96
N LEU A 347 8.14 -2.63 15.79
CA LEU A 347 8.49 -1.22 15.67
C LEU A 347 7.36 -0.34 16.21
N ALA A 348 7.71 0.66 17.02
CA ALA A 348 6.76 1.60 17.60
C ALA A 348 6.35 2.65 16.54
N ASP A 349 5.67 2.16 15.52
CA ASP A 349 4.99 2.93 14.47
C ASP A 349 3.50 2.89 14.78
N CYS A 350 2.92 4.03 15.19
CA CYS A 350 1.53 4.09 15.61
C CYS A 350 0.92 5.48 15.46
N THR A 351 -0.40 5.53 15.51
CA THR A 351 -1.19 6.74 15.44
C THR A 351 -2.00 6.87 16.74
N PHE A 352 -1.97 8.04 17.34
CA PHE A 352 -2.76 8.38 18.50
C PHE A 352 -4.05 9.06 18.05
N ILE A 353 -5.17 8.40 18.28
CA ILE A 353 -6.51 8.90 17.95
C ILE A 353 -7.12 9.53 19.19
N ASP A 354 -7.62 10.75 19.08
CA ASP A 354 -8.39 11.43 20.10
C ASP A 354 -9.80 10.83 20.15
N LYS A 355 -10.11 10.11 21.25
CA LYS A 355 -11.42 9.46 21.44
C LYS A 355 -12.56 10.47 21.59
N ASN A 356 -12.26 11.67 22.03
CA ASN A 356 -13.23 12.74 22.27
C ASN A 356 -13.48 13.61 21.04
N SER A 357 -12.89 13.25 19.88
CA SER A 357 -13.16 13.96 18.64
C SER A 357 -14.63 13.84 18.22
N LEU A 358 -15.22 14.92 17.71
CA LEU A 358 -16.66 15.08 17.45
C LEU A 358 -17.31 13.94 16.65
N ASP A 359 -16.58 13.36 15.70
CA ASP A 359 -17.11 12.29 14.85
C ASP A 359 -16.96 10.90 15.48
N LEU A 360 -16.19 10.74 16.56
CA LEU A 360 -15.89 9.46 17.19
C LEU A 360 -16.66 9.23 18.49
N GLU A 361 -16.87 10.26 19.29
CA GLU A 361 -17.58 10.16 20.57
C GLU A 361 -19.09 10.09 20.36
N PRO A 362 -19.81 9.08 20.97
CA PRO A 362 -19.28 7.93 21.68
C PRO A 362 -18.81 6.79 20.76
N MET A 363 -17.68 6.15 21.10
CA MET A 363 -17.12 5.03 20.33
C MET A 363 -17.77 3.68 20.72
N ASN A 364 -19.02 3.44 20.32
CA ASN A 364 -19.75 2.20 20.66
C ASN A 364 -19.15 0.94 20.00
N ASN A 365 -18.46 1.10 18.85
CA ASN A 365 -17.71 0.05 18.19
C ASN A 365 -16.40 0.65 17.67
N VAL A 366 -15.32 0.37 18.37
CA VAL A 366 -14.01 0.99 18.10
C VAL A 366 -13.53 0.73 16.66
N HIS A 367 -13.65 -0.49 16.16
CA HIS A 367 -13.21 -0.81 14.80
C HIS A 367 -14.05 -0.09 13.75
N ALA A 368 -15.37 -0.07 13.92
CA ALA A 368 -16.25 0.66 13.02
C ALA A 368 -15.94 2.17 13.05
N SER A 369 -15.82 2.77 14.25
CA SER A 369 -15.49 4.20 14.39
C SER A 369 -14.21 4.56 13.66
N ILE A 370 -13.16 3.73 13.75
CA ILE A 370 -11.90 3.97 13.05
C ILE A 370 -12.08 3.82 11.53
N VAL A 371 -12.79 2.79 11.07
CA VAL A 371 -12.90 2.48 9.64
C VAL A 371 -13.70 3.54 8.88
N HIS A 372 -14.81 4.05 9.45
CA HIS A 372 -15.71 4.89 8.67
C HIS A 372 -15.98 6.29 9.23
N ARG A 373 -15.47 6.62 10.43
CA ARG A 373 -15.64 7.96 11.04
C ARG A 373 -14.34 8.70 11.25
N ALA A 374 -13.23 7.97 11.54
CA ALA A 374 -11.94 8.61 11.75
C ALA A 374 -11.41 9.31 10.49
N SER A 375 -10.67 10.37 10.72
CA SER A 375 -10.03 11.16 9.67
C SER A 375 -8.72 11.77 10.19
N GLU A 376 -8.01 12.54 9.36
CA GLU A 376 -6.84 13.32 9.79
C GLU A 376 -7.16 14.21 11.02
N LYS A 377 -8.39 14.71 11.14
CA LYS A 377 -8.83 15.55 12.27
C LYS A 377 -8.89 14.79 13.59
N SER A 378 -9.11 13.50 13.57
CA SER A 378 -9.14 12.65 14.77
C SER A 378 -7.74 12.28 15.27
N ILE A 379 -6.68 12.57 14.51
CA ILE A 379 -5.30 12.22 14.85
C ILE A 379 -4.72 13.28 15.78
N LYS A 380 -4.38 12.87 17.00
CA LYS A 380 -3.64 13.71 17.99
C LYS A 380 -2.16 13.78 17.66
N ALA A 381 -1.55 12.61 17.38
CA ALA A 381 -0.14 12.50 17.05
C ALA A 381 0.13 11.25 16.20
N VAL A 382 1.26 11.26 15.50
CA VAL A 382 1.81 10.10 14.78
C VAL A 382 3.22 9.84 15.26
N MET A 383 3.51 8.57 15.54
CA MET A 383 4.82 8.11 15.99
C MET A 383 5.40 7.14 14.96
N ILE A 384 6.69 7.30 14.66
CA ILE A 384 7.46 6.40 13.79
C ILE A 384 8.79 6.11 14.48
N GLY A 385 9.07 4.82 14.69
CA GLY A 385 10.29 4.41 15.37
C GLY A 385 10.40 4.92 16.81
N GLY A 386 9.27 5.08 17.52
CA GLY A 386 9.25 5.57 18.90
C GLY A 386 9.35 7.08 19.05
N GLU A 387 9.42 7.84 17.95
CA GLU A 387 9.48 9.31 17.97
C GLU A 387 8.19 9.94 17.42
N ILE A 388 7.69 10.99 18.05
CA ILE A 388 6.55 11.76 17.57
C ILE A 388 7.00 12.59 16.36
N VAL A 389 6.42 12.30 15.20
CA VAL A 389 6.78 12.92 13.91
C VAL A 389 5.71 13.89 13.40
N SER A 390 4.52 13.87 14.00
CA SER A 390 3.42 14.79 13.70
C SER A 390 2.52 14.92 14.92
N GLY A 391 2.00 16.11 15.18
CA GLY A 391 1.16 16.38 16.36
C GLY A 391 1.96 16.49 17.67
N LYS A 392 1.24 16.40 18.81
CA LYS A 392 1.80 16.46 20.17
C LYS A 392 0.95 15.59 21.11
N LEU A 393 1.61 14.95 22.09
CA LEU A 393 0.99 14.25 23.22
C LEU A 393 1.00 15.12 24.46
#